data_80b4bef996f4e964ec5c7062834fd579
#
_entry.id   80b4bef996f4e964ec5c7062834fd579
#
_cell.length_a   1.000
_cell.length_b   1.000
_cell.length_c   1.000
_cell.angle_alpha   90.00
_cell.angle_beta   90.00
_cell.angle_gamma   90.00
#
_symmetry.space_group_name_H-M   'P 1'
#
loop_
_entity.id
_entity.type
_entity.pdbx_description
1 polymer ?
#
loop_
_entity_poly.entity_id
_entity_poly.type
_entity_poly.pdbx_seq_one_letter_code
_entity_poly.pdbx_strand_id
1 'polypeptide(L)'
;MRNKSFLNLEGLTERVTPAVSGISFMGGNLSVRLDSQGGTLSLLGNGQNYKITFGAATIGNTAGYNVTGSISVLSANGNDIINIEPQAAGKSFVVPGNLSINTGNGSDTINILGGTNAGTATIAGNVAINAGNGADILNLSTGAAADTLTINGRVNFIGGNGLDTVTSDNGNLEINGLTTLNQVNVLTLNPDVTATNTINLVSLQISNPMAESSVNNINLVGDATANAVTINGSFNYTGNMRDDNIAIDGATILGNTLLNLYAADTDNTVTLAGTADTLLQGNLTIIAGNGADTILAGSANDTTINGSVSMNLGSGTNNVTLDNGTIAGSMTVYGGNGNDVINIGVTTAFIINGSLTVSVGNTVGGASDQNELQLNDTTIGGGVSYTGGSGIDSVTLDGTTTVANSLNVYLGAGPDELTLNAATVDLGALFVDFGIDLVDDTFTNNSAQDFDIQIRNFP
;
A
#
# COMPACT_ATOMS: atom_id res chain seq x y z
N MET A 1 47.88 61.11 -31.05
CA MET A 1 46.57 60.69 -30.56
C MET A 1 46.47 59.19 -30.84
N ARG A 2 46.50 58.35 -29.80
CA ARG A 2 46.33 56.89 -29.93
C ARG A 2 44.81 56.58 -29.72
N ASN A 3 44.15 56.08 -30.77
CA ASN A 3 42.87 55.51 -30.70
C ASN A 3 42.90 54.24 -29.84
N LYS A 4 42.23 54.28 -28.67
CA LYS A 4 41.92 53.09 -27.93
C LYS A 4 40.62 52.54 -28.50
N SER A 5 40.71 51.45 -29.26
CA SER A 5 39.53 50.62 -29.58
C SER A 5 39.15 49.87 -28.32
N PHE A 6 37.97 50.17 -27.76
CA PHE A 6 37.35 49.34 -26.76
C PHE A 6 36.78 48.11 -27.45
N LEU A 7 37.27 46.95 -27.11
CA LEU A 7 36.58 45.70 -27.39
C LEU A 7 35.27 45.71 -26.62
N ASN A 8 34.19 45.76 -27.36
CA ASN A 8 32.86 45.58 -26.78
C ASN A 8 32.69 44.09 -26.49
N LEU A 9 32.72 43.70 -25.21
CA LEU A 9 32.37 42.36 -24.77
C LEU A 9 30.85 42.26 -24.71
N GLU A 10 30.19 42.38 -25.84
CA GLU A 10 28.79 42.02 -25.95
C GLU A 10 28.70 40.54 -26.30
N GLY A 11 28.02 39.79 -25.43
CA GLY A 11 27.44 38.51 -25.77
C GLY A 11 28.21 37.25 -25.40
N LEU A 12 28.72 37.18 -24.17
CA LEU A 12 28.98 35.85 -23.53
C LEU A 12 27.88 35.52 -22.52
N THR A 13 26.65 35.80 -22.88
CA THR A 13 25.47 35.44 -22.13
C THR A 13 24.68 34.40 -22.87
N GLU A 14 25.25 33.27 -23.12
CA GLU A 14 24.61 31.96 -23.22
C GLU A 14 25.71 30.98 -23.59
N ARG A 15 26.53 30.67 -22.62
CA ARG A 15 27.22 29.39 -22.68
C ARG A 15 26.11 28.38 -22.51
N VAL A 16 25.57 27.83 -23.60
CA VAL A 16 24.86 26.57 -23.58
C VAL A 16 25.86 25.54 -23.10
N THR A 17 26.02 25.42 -21.79
CA THR A 17 26.76 24.31 -21.21
C THR A 17 25.95 23.07 -21.58
N PRO A 18 26.55 22.08 -22.26
CA PRO A 18 25.84 20.86 -22.56
C PRO A 18 25.50 20.21 -21.23
N ALA A 19 24.22 20.10 -20.95
CA ALA A 19 23.72 19.42 -19.75
C ALA A 19 23.97 17.90 -19.78
N VAL A 20 24.48 17.37 -20.91
CA VAL A 20 25.04 16.02 -21.02
C VAL A 20 26.54 16.12 -20.99
N SER A 21 27.16 15.65 -19.92
CA SER A 21 28.61 15.68 -19.71
C SER A 21 29.34 14.52 -20.36
N GLY A 22 28.64 13.45 -20.78
CA GLY A 22 29.24 12.34 -21.51
C GLY A 22 28.29 11.27 -21.98
N ILE A 23 28.60 10.70 -23.15
CA ILE A 23 27.94 9.50 -23.67
C ILE A 23 29.05 8.49 -23.94
N SER A 24 28.88 7.28 -23.42
CA SER A 24 29.75 6.13 -23.69
C SER A 24 28.93 4.96 -24.23
N PHE A 25 29.40 4.38 -25.33
CA PHE A 25 28.83 3.18 -25.90
C PHE A 25 29.92 2.15 -26.12
N MET A 26 29.93 1.11 -25.27
CA MET A 26 30.99 0.10 -25.30
C MET A 26 30.41 -1.30 -25.05
N GLY A 27 30.77 -2.26 -25.90
CA GLY A 27 30.30 -3.65 -25.74
C GLY A 27 28.78 -3.82 -25.73
N GLY A 28 28.09 -2.96 -26.47
CA GLY A 28 26.62 -2.96 -26.50
C GLY A 28 25.93 -2.28 -25.31
N ASN A 29 26.66 -1.76 -24.32
CA ASN A 29 26.14 -1.00 -23.21
C ASN A 29 26.14 0.49 -23.49
N LEU A 30 25.06 1.18 -23.14
CA LEU A 30 24.94 2.63 -23.28
C LEU A 30 25.01 3.27 -21.89
N SER A 31 25.90 4.26 -21.73
CA SER A 31 25.97 5.07 -20.52
C SER A 31 25.83 6.53 -20.87
N VAL A 32 24.93 7.24 -20.21
CA VAL A 32 24.71 8.68 -20.37
C VAL A 32 24.94 9.34 -19.03
N ARG A 33 25.74 10.42 -19.05
CA ARG A 33 26.03 11.22 -17.87
C ARG A 33 25.56 12.65 -18.07
N LEU A 34 24.74 13.15 -17.15
CA LEU A 34 24.29 14.54 -17.10
C LEU A 34 25.25 15.37 -16.23
N ASP A 35 25.20 16.67 -16.39
CA ASP A 35 25.87 17.60 -15.48
C ASP A 35 24.99 17.99 -14.29
N SER A 36 25.38 19.00 -13.55
CA SER A 36 24.69 19.46 -12.34
C SER A 36 23.65 20.58 -12.57
N GLN A 37 23.22 20.81 -13.81
CA GLN A 37 22.32 21.93 -14.11
C GLN A 37 20.85 21.54 -14.15
N GLY A 38 20.55 20.25 -14.18
CA GLY A 38 19.21 19.73 -14.43
C GLY A 38 18.78 19.84 -15.87
N GLY A 39 17.75 19.11 -16.26
CA GLY A 39 17.18 19.19 -17.60
C GLY A 39 16.46 17.93 -18.05
N THR A 40 16.04 17.90 -19.30
CA THR A 40 15.28 16.78 -19.86
C THR A 40 16.13 15.92 -20.79
N LEU A 41 16.41 14.70 -20.35
CA LEU A 41 17.03 13.63 -21.14
C LEU A 41 15.94 12.70 -21.67
N SER A 42 15.93 12.41 -22.97
CA SER A 42 15.09 11.34 -23.50
C SER A 42 15.92 10.30 -24.25
N LEU A 43 15.71 9.05 -23.91
CA LEU A 43 16.20 7.86 -24.60
C LEU A 43 15.06 7.31 -25.43
N LEU A 44 15.07 7.62 -26.73
CA LEU A 44 14.00 7.30 -27.68
C LEU A 44 14.30 5.97 -28.38
N GLY A 45 13.61 4.91 -27.98
CA GLY A 45 13.85 3.55 -28.46
C GLY A 45 13.02 3.17 -29.69
N ASN A 46 13.65 2.43 -30.61
CA ASN A 46 12.98 1.69 -31.69
C ASN A 46 13.65 0.32 -31.76
N GLY A 47 13.02 -0.69 -31.17
CA GLY A 47 13.68 -1.94 -30.86
C GLY A 47 14.84 -1.71 -29.89
N GLN A 48 16.03 -2.18 -30.26
CA GLN A 48 17.28 -1.98 -29.50
C GLN A 48 18.05 -0.71 -29.89
N ASN A 49 17.55 0.05 -30.88
CA ASN A 49 18.21 1.27 -31.31
C ASN A 49 17.67 2.48 -30.52
N TYR A 50 18.57 3.21 -29.88
CA TYR A 50 18.22 4.36 -29.04
C TYR A 50 18.84 5.66 -29.60
N LYS A 51 17.98 6.64 -29.83
CA LYS A 51 18.41 8.02 -30.02
C LYS A 51 18.36 8.75 -28.67
N ILE A 52 19.32 9.64 -28.49
CA ILE A 52 19.42 10.43 -27.26
C ILE A 52 19.11 11.87 -27.60
N THR A 53 18.18 12.47 -26.87
CA THR A 53 17.90 13.91 -26.95
C THR A 53 18.09 14.55 -25.58
N PHE A 54 18.52 15.82 -25.59
CA PHE A 54 18.49 16.67 -24.41
C PHE A 54 17.73 17.95 -24.77
N GLY A 55 16.61 18.18 -24.09
CA GLY A 55 15.60 19.12 -24.56
C GLY A 55 15.15 18.75 -25.98
N ALA A 56 15.18 19.72 -26.91
CA ALA A 56 14.83 19.50 -28.32
C ALA A 56 16.01 19.01 -29.20
N ALA A 57 17.22 18.97 -28.65
CA ALA A 57 18.42 18.67 -29.44
C ALA A 57 18.76 17.18 -29.42
N THR A 58 18.97 16.56 -30.58
CA THR A 58 19.58 15.23 -30.66
C THR A 58 21.08 15.34 -30.36
N ILE A 59 21.56 14.51 -29.44
CA ILE A 59 22.94 14.49 -28.98
C ILE A 59 23.61 13.14 -29.29
N GLY A 60 24.92 13.20 -29.51
CA GLY A 60 25.71 12.01 -29.83
C GLY A 60 25.44 11.47 -31.24
N ASN A 61 25.27 10.14 -31.38
CA ASN A 61 25.05 9.51 -32.68
C ASN A 61 23.61 9.72 -33.18
N THR A 62 23.43 10.49 -34.22
CA THR A 62 22.12 10.78 -34.83
C THR A 62 21.42 9.56 -35.45
N ALA A 63 22.19 8.53 -35.82
CA ALA A 63 21.67 7.25 -36.29
C ALA A 63 21.17 6.37 -35.12
N GLY A 64 21.53 6.73 -33.88
CA GLY A 64 21.21 5.99 -32.66
C GLY A 64 22.29 4.99 -32.27
N TYR A 65 22.08 4.36 -31.10
CA TYR A 65 22.95 3.36 -30.51
C TYR A 65 22.22 2.01 -30.47
N ASN A 66 22.78 0.99 -31.10
CA ASN A 66 22.20 -0.36 -31.06
C ASN A 66 22.60 -1.05 -29.74
N VAL A 67 21.76 -0.88 -28.70
CA VAL A 67 22.01 -1.42 -27.38
C VAL A 67 21.72 -2.91 -27.36
N THR A 68 22.72 -3.73 -27.07
CA THR A 68 22.60 -5.19 -26.92
C THR A 68 22.86 -5.63 -25.46
N GLY A 69 23.15 -4.71 -24.57
CA GLY A 69 23.43 -4.89 -23.16
C GLY A 69 22.58 -3.98 -22.29
N SER A 70 23.22 -3.32 -21.33
CA SER A 70 22.56 -2.50 -20.32
C SER A 70 22.54 -1.01 -20.69
N ILE A 71 21.60 -0.30 -20.08
CA ILE A 71 21.55 1.17 -20.12
C ILE A 71 21.83 1.70 -18.71
N SER A 72 22.68 2.72 -18.62
CA SER A 72 22.98 3.45 -17.39
C SER A 72 22.82 4.95 -17.61
N VAL A 73 22.07 5.61 -16.74
CA VAL A 73 21.95 7.06 -16.67
C VAL A 73 22.44 7.52 -15.31
N LEU A 74 23.36 8.47 -15.31
CA LEU A 74 23.89 9.08 -14.10
C LEU A 74 23.74 10.60 -14.19
N SER A 75 22.95 11.16 -13.30
CA SER A 75 22.92 12.59 -13.06
C SER A 75 23.66 12.96 -11.77
N ALA A 76 23.78 14.23 -11.47
CA ALA A 76 24.52 14.71 -10.29
C ALA A 76 23.62 15.56 -9.38
N ASN A 77 23.27 16.76 -9.81
CA ASN A 77 22.41 17.69 -9.08
C ASN A 77 21.49 18.39 -10.09
N GLY A 78 20.46 19.04 -9.55
CA GLY A 78 19.48 19.76 -10.38
C GLY A 78 18.25 18.88 -10.62
N ASN A 79 17.17 19.52 -11.02
CA ASN A 79 15.92 18.80 -11.27
C ASN A 79 15.97 18.21 -12.69
N ASP A 80 16.05 16.91 -12.77
CA ASP A 80 16.18 16.18 -14.02
C ASP A 80 14.87 15.48 -14.40
N ILE A 81 14.61 15.44 -15.71
CA ILE A 81 13.54 14.62 -16.28
C ILE A 81 14.21 13.58 -17.19
N ILE A 82 14.05 12.31 -16.84
CA ILE A 82 14.61 11.20 -17.60
C ILE A 82 13.46 10.42 -18.23
N ASN A 83 13.34 10.49 -19.55
CA ASN A 83 12.35 9.74 -20.31
C ASN A 83 13.00 8.56 -21.02
N ILE A 84 12.44 7.38 -20.84
CA ILE A 84 12.77 6.17 -21.60
C ILE A 84 11.48 5.71 -22.27
N GLU A 85 11.38 6.00 -23.56
CA GLU A 85 10.11 5.88 -24.27
C GLU A 85 10.31 5.44 -25.74
N PRO A 86 9.25 4.95 -26.43
CA PRO A 86 9.31 4.69 -27.85
C PRO A 86 9.63 5.95 -28.64
N GLN A 87 10.39 5.81 -29.74
CA GLN A 87 10.75 6.92 -30.62
C GLN A 87 9.52 7.58 -31.28
N ALA A 88 8.43 6.87 -31.41
CA ALA A 88 7.14 7.32 -31.94
C ALA A 88 6.03 6.40 -31.49
N ALA A 89 4.79 6.87 -31.59
CA ALA A 89 3.60 6.08 -31.27
C ALA A 89 3.58 4.75 -32.08
N GLY A 90 3.19 3.67 -31.39
CA GLY A 90 3.15 2.32 -31.96
C GLY A 90 4.52 1.66 -32.19
N LYS A 91 5.61 2.29 -31.71
CA LYS A 91 6.93 1.67 -31.67
C LYS A 91 7.16 0.96 -30.36
N SER A 92 8.10 0.03 -30.36
CA SER A 92 8.56 -0.66 -29.18
C SER A 92 10.02 -0.33 -28.89
N PHE A 93 10.43 -0.49 -27.63
CA PHE A 93 11.84 -0.53 -27.29
C PHE A 93 12.18 -1.73 -26.41
N VAL A 94 13.45 -2.13 -26.46
CA VAL A 94 13.98 -3.24 -25.66
C VAL A 94 15.29 -2.83 -25.03
N VAL A 95 15.43 -3.01 -23.71
CA VAL A 95 16.71 -3.00 -23.01
C VAL A 95 17.10 -4.45 -22.74
N PRO A 96 18.07 -5.02 -23.50
CA PRO A 96 18.41 -6.43 -23.37
C PRO A 96 19.09 -6.81 -22.05
N GLY A 97 19.72 -5.84 -21.40
CA GLY A 97 20.36 -5.99 -20.09
C GLY A 97 19.58 -5.28 -18.98
N ASN A 98 20.33 -4.74 -18.02
CA ASN A 98 19.79 -3.97 -16.91
C ASN A 98 19.57 -2.49 -17.28
N LEU A 99 18.61 -1.87 -16.61
CA LEU A 99 18.44 -0.43 -16.59
C LEU A 99 18.87 0.10 -15.22
N SER A 100 19.85 1.02 -15.19
CA SER A 100 20.31 1.66 -13.96
C SER A 100 20.22 3.17 -14.09
N ILE A 101 19.55 3.83 -13.15
CA ILE A 101 19.37 5.29 -13.13
C ILE A 101 19.76 5.79 -11.75
N ASN A 102 20.56 6.86 -11.71
CA ASN A 102 20.87 7.60 -10.49
C ASN A 102 20.74 9.09 -10.82
N THR A 103 19.83 9.77 -10.14
CA THR A 103 19.54 11.17 -10.44
C THR A 103 20.24 12.15 -9.51
N GLY A 104 20.48 11.77 -8.25
CA GLY A 104 21.34 12.53 -7.34
C GLY A 104 20.57 13.50 -6.44
N ASN A 105 20.83 14.80 -6.53
CA ASN A 105 20.10 15.80 -5.75
C ASN A 105 19.22 16.64 -6.67
N GLY A 106 18.02 16.90 -6.26
CA GLY A 106 17.03 17.66 -6.99
C GLY A 106 15.69 16.98 -6.92
N SER A 107 14.64 17.61 -7.38
CA SER A 107 13.34 16.94 -7.54
C SER A 107 13.28 16.38 -8.95
N ASP A 108 13.47 15.10 -9.06
CA ASP A 108 13.68 14.40 -10.31
C ASP A 108 12.44 13.66 -10.78
N THR A 109 12.29 13.52 -12.08
CA THR A 109 11.19 12.74 -12.68
C THR A 109 11.76 11.70 -13.62
N ILE A 110 11.42 10.45 -13.37
CA ILE A 110 11.84 9.31 -14.18
C ILE A 110 10.60 8.69 -14.80
N ASN A 111 10.53 8.72 -16.13
CA ASN A 111 9.42 8.14 -16.90
C ASN A 111 9.93 6.93 -17.69
N ILE A 112 9.41 5.75 -17.37
CA ILE A 112 9.61 4.53 -18.15
C ILE A 112 8.28 4.19 -18.80
N LEU A 113 8.15 4.45 -20.09
CA LEU A 113 6.91 4.37 -20.85
C LEU A 113 5.81 5.29 -20.27
N GLY A 114 6.21 6.48 -19.83
CA GLY A 114 5.31 7.50 -19.26
C GLY A 114 5.12 8.72 -20.16
N GLY A 115 5.58 8.65 -21.42
CA GLY A 115 5.52 9.75 -22.37
C GLY A 115 4.24 9.75 -23.22
N THR A 116 4.23 10.60 -24.25
CA THR A 116 3.08 10.77 -25.16
C THR A 116 2.99 9.72 -26.28
N ASN A 117 4.01 8.88 -26.42
CA ASN A 117 4.10 7.86 -27.47
C ASN A 117 3.66 6.50 -26.94
N ALA A 118 2.42 6.14 -27.18
CA ALA A 118 1.92 4.78 -26.85
C ALA A 118 2.77 3.70 -27.52
N GLY A 119 3.09 2.62 -26.80
CA GLY A 119 3.87 1.54 -27.32
C GLY A 119 4.14 0.40 -26.34
N THR A 120 5.08 -0.46 -26.68
CA THR A 120 5.50 -1.56 -25.81
C THR A 120 6.97 -1.41 -25.42
N ALA A 121 7.27 -1.75 -24.18
CA ALA A 121 8.62 -1.73 -23.65
C ALA A 121 8.96 -3.04 -22.96
N THR A 122 10.18 -3.54 -23.19
CA THR A 122 10.71 -4.71 -22.49
C THR A 122 12.07 -4.40 -21.91
N ILE A 123 12.23 -4.60 -20.61
CA ILE A 123 13.52 -4.60 -19.94
C ILE A 123 13.82 -6.04 -19.51
N ALA A 124 14.78 -6.68 -20.18
CA ALA A 124 15.07 -8.10 -19.98
C ALA A 124 15.80 -8.37 -18.65
N GLY A 125 16.55 -7.39 -18.15
CA GLY A 125 17.25 -7.46 -16.87
C GLY A 125 16.52 -6.77 -15.73
N ASN A 126 17.31 -6.38 -14.73
CA ASN A 126 16.81 -5.66 -13.56
C ASN A 126 16.71 -4.15 -13.82
N VAL A 127 15.80 -3.51 -13.13
CA VAL A 127 15.70 -2.06 -13.02
C VAL A 127 16.20 -1.64 -11.65
N ALA A 128 17.19 -0.76 -11.59
CA ALA A 128 17.73 -0.20 -10.35
C ALA A 128 17.74 1.33 -10.46
N ILE A 129 16.98 1.98 -9.58
CA ILE A 129 16.83 3.43 -9.56
C ILE A 129 17.18 3.94 -8.17
N ASN A 130 18.05 4.93 -8.10
CA ASN A 130 18.35 5.71 -6.92
C ASN A 130 18.04 7.18 -7.25
N ALA A 131 16.94 7.69 -6.70
CA ALA A 131 16.51 9.04 -6.97
C ALA A 131 17.31 10.07 -6.14
N GLY A 132 17.52 9.82 -4.86
CA GLY A 132 18.48 10.58 -4.06
C GLY A 132 17.86 11.58 -3.10
N ASN A 133 18.20 12.86 -3.19
CA ASN A 133 17.61 13.86 -2.33
C ASN A 133 16.68 14.77 -3.14
N GLY A 134 15.47 14.95 -2.66
CA GLY A 134 14.46 15.79 -3.29
C GLY A 134 13.11 15.10 -3.29
N ALA A 135 12.12 15.72 -3.87
CA ALA A 135 10.82 15.08 -4.06
C ALA A 135 10.82 14.45 -5.46
N ASP A 136 10.98 13.14 -5.50
CA ASP A 136 11.24 12.42 -6.74
C ASP A 136 10.02 11.65 -7.22
N ILE A 137 9.91 11.46 -8.54
CA ILE A 137 8.77 10.79 -9.16
C ILE A 137 9.27 9.69 -10.09
N LEU A 138 8.79 8.47 -9.88
CA LEU A 138 8.93 7.36 -10.81
C LEU A 138 7.56 7.03 -11.42
N ASN A 139 7.45 7.20 -12.73
CA ASN A 139 6.28 6.81 -13.52
C ASN A 139 6.59 5.54 -14.33
N LEU A 140 5.76 4.51 -14.15
CA LEU A 140 5.87 3.24 -14.85
C LEU A 140 4.59 3.01 -15.66
N SER A 141 4.70 2.97 -17.01
CA SER A 141 3.56 2.71 -17.91
C SER A 141 2.35 3.66 -17.69
N THR A 142 2.65 4.98 -17.61
CA THR A 142 1.62 6.00 -17.32
C THR A 142 1.19 6.83 -18.53
N GLY A 143 1.74 6.54 -19.72
CA GLY A 143 1.57 7.41 -20.89
C GLY A 143 0.23 7.28 -21.61
N ALA A 144 -0.20 6.06 -21.88
CA ALA A 144 -1.45 5.79 -22.61
C ALA A 144 -2.01 4.40 -22.25
N ALA A 145 -3.32 4.26 -22.38
CA ALA A 145 -4.03 3.02 -22.08
C ALA A 145 -3.55 1.78 -22.87
N ALA A 146 -2.93 1.97 -24.05
CA ALA A 146 -2.36 0.90 -24.87
C ALA A 146 -0.90 0.56 -24.53
N ASP A 147 -0.30 1.26 -23.56
CA ASP A 147 1.08 1.02 -23.17
C ASP A 147 1.23 -0.33 -22.46
N THR A 148 2.34 -1.00 -22.73
CA THR A 148 2.69 -2.24 -22.03
C THR A 148 4.16 -2.21 -21.68
N LEU A 149 4.46 -2.18 -20.37
CA LEU A 149 5.80 -2.27 -19.83
C LEU A 149 6.01 -3.63 -19.19
N THR A 150 6.94 -4.42 -19.72
CA THR A 150 7.36 -5.70 -19.14
C THR A 150 8.78 -5.59 -18.62
N ILE A 151 8.99 -5.89 -17.34
CA ILE A 151 10.30 -5.99 -16.70
C ILE A 151 10.51 -7.43 -16.26
N ASN A 152 11.44 -8.15 -16.92
CA ASN A 152 11.66 -9.56 -16.62
C ASN A 152 12.49 -9.78 -15.34
N GLY A 153 13.25 -8.80 -14.93
CA GLY A 153 14.04 -8.82 -13.71
C GLY A 153 13.34 -8.21 -12.51
N ARG A 154 14.12 -7.89 -11.49
CA ARG A 154 13.68 -7.20 -10.29
C ARG A 154 13.61 -5.70 -10.53
N VAL A 155 12.72 -5.05 -9.82
CA VAL A 155 12.71 -3.59 -9.70
C VAL A 155 13.17 -3.21 -8.29
N ASN A 156 14.16 -2.34 -8.20
CA ASN A 156 14.59 -1.72 -6.95
C ASN A 156 14.58 -0.20 -7.15
N PHE A 157 13.72 0.47 -6.43
CA PHE A 157 13.65 1.93 -6.37
C PHE A 157 14.02 2.39 -4.96
N ILE A 158 14.89 3.37 -4.86
CA ILE A 158 15.24 4.07 -3.63
C ILE A 158 14.94 5.54 -3.87
N GLY A 159 13.90 6.05 -3.22
CA GLY A 159 13.53 7.46 -3.26
C GLY A 159 14.64 8.31 -2.62
N GLY A 160 14.89 8.10 -1.36
CA GLY A 160 15.92 8.82 -0.61
C GLY A 160 15.30 9.79 0.37
N ASN A 161 15.84 11.01 0.44
CA ASN A 161 15.27 12.03 1.32
C ASN A 161 14.29 12.89 0.52
N GLY A 162 13.07 13.03 1.01
CA GLY A 162 12.05 13.86 0.39
C GLY A 162 10.71 13.13 0.23
N LEU A 163 9.79 13.75 -0.49
CA LEU A 163 8.46 13.18 -0.75
C LEU A 163 8.47 12.43 -2.08
N ASP A 164 8.73 11.13 -2.01
CA ASP A 164 8.93 10.34 -3.20
C ASP A 164 7.67 9.60 -3.62
N THR A 165 7.42 9.61 -4.93
CA THR A 165 6.21 9.07 -5.52
C THR A 165 6.55 7.99 -6.56
N VAL A 166 5.84 6.87 -6.50
CA VAL A 166 5.84 5.85 -7.54
C VAL A 166 4.43 5.69 -8.07
N THR A 167 4.26 5.79 -9.38
CA THR A 167 2.95 5.70 -10.03
C THR A 167 2.98 4.73 -11.19
N SER A 168 1.98 3.88 -11.29
CA SER A 168 1.61 3.16 -12.51
C SER A 168 0.11 3.31 -12.69
N ASP A 169 -0.27 4.06 -13.70
CA ASP A 169 -1.65 4.30 -14.10
C ASP A 169 -1.78 4.23 -15.63
N ASN A 170 -2.97 4.13 -16.17
CA ASN A 170 -3.29 4.17 -17.59
C ASN A 170 -2.75 3.02 -18.48
N GLY A 171 -1.71 2.28 -18.14
CA GLY A 171 -1.11 1.24 -18.98
C GLY A 171 -1.04 -0.13 -18.32
N ASN A 172 -0.54 -1.11 -19.07
CA ASN A 172 -0.23 -2.44 -18.53
C ASN A 172 1.19 -2.45 -17.97
N LEU A 173 1.34 -2.98 -16.77
CA LEU A 173 2.63 -3.20 -16.13
C LEU A 173 2.78 -4.67 -15.72
N GLU A 174 3.87 -5.29 -16.14
CA GLU A 174 4.24 -6.65 -15.74
C GLU A 174 5.67 -6.65 -15.19
N ILE A 175 5.84 -7.05 -13.93
CA ILE A 175 7.16 -7.20 -13.30
C ILE A 175 7.32 -8.65 -12.85
N ASN A 176 8.21 -9.39 -13.53
CA ASN A 176 8.45 -10.81 -13.33
C ASN A 176 9.48 -11.10 -12.23
N GLY A 177 9.98 -10.09 -11.54
CA GLY A 177 10.84 -10.21 -10.37
C GLY A 177 10.25 -9.54 -9.13
N LEU A 178 10.97 -9.60 -8.02
CA LEU A 178 10.60 -8.87 -6.81
C LEU A 178 10.66 -7.35 -7.07
N THR A 179 9.61 -6.64 -6.70
CA THR A 179 9.57 -5.18 -6.65
C THR A 179 9.87 -4.73 -5.23
N THR A 180 10.94 -3.97 -5.06
CA THR A 180 11.34 -3.37 -3.77
C THR A 180 11.34 -1.86 -3.91
N LEU A 181 10.55 -1.20 -3.08
CA LEU A 181 10.45 0.24 -3.01
C LEU A 181 10.91 0.69 -1.62
N ASN A 182 11.95 1.49 -1.58
CA ASN A 182 12.50 2.03 -0.34
C ASN A 182 12.34 3.53 -0.30
N GLN A 183 11.89 4.07 0.83
CA GLN A 183 11.69 5.51 1.03
C GLN A 183 10.72 6.09 -0.01
N VAL A 184 9.53 5.49 -0.11
CA VAL A 184 8.45 5.92 -1.01
C VAL A 184 7.25 6.34 -0.17
N ASN A 185 6.90 7.62 -0.22
CA ASN A 185 5.78 8.18 0.55
C ASN A 185 4.45 7.96 -0.15
N VAL A 186 4.43 8.01 -1.49
CA VAL A 186 3.23 7.80 -2.27
C VAL A 186 3.44 6.69 -3.28
N LEU A 187 2.67 5.64 -3.17
CA LEU A 187 2.54 4.62 -4.21
C LEU A 187 1.12 4.62 -4.74
N THR A 188 0.97 4.69 -6.05
CA THR A 188 -0.32 4.50 -6.72
C THR A 188 -0.17 3.48 -7.84
N LEU A 189 -0.79 2.33 -7.65
CA LEU A 189 -0.99 1.33 -8.69
C LEU A 189 -2.48 1.32 -9.04
N ASN A 190 -2.82 1.94 -10.17
CA ASN A 190 -4.21 2.13 -10.61
C ASN A 190 -4.30 2.00 -12.13
N PRO A 191 -4.59 0.82 -12.69
CA PRO A 191 -4.79 0.66 -14.11
C PRO A 191 -6.00 1.48 -14.58
N ASP A 192 -5.93 1.99 -15.82
CA ASP A 192 -6.97 2.86 -16.39
C ASP A 192 -8.34 2.15 -16.44
N VAL A 193 -9.32 2.78 -15.81
CA VAL A 193 -10.72 2.30 -15.75
C VAL A 193 -11.45 2.33 -17.12
N THR A 194 -10.89 2.99 -18.13
CA THR A 194 -11.47 3.09 -19.47
C THR A 194 -10.99 2.01 -20.44
N ALA A 195 -9.99 1.21 -20.05
CA ALA A 195 -9.40 0.14 -20.83
C ALA A 195 -9.22 -1.12 -19.96
N THR A 196 -9.03 -2.28 -20.57
CA THR A 196 -8.75 -3.54 -19.85
C THR A 196 -7.26 -3.65 -19.50
N ASN A 197 -6.78 -2.76 -18.66
CA ASN A 197 -5.37 -2.71 -18.26
C ASN A 197 -5.11 -3.53 -17.00
N THR A 198 -3.91 -4.06 -16.87
CA THR A 198 -3.52 -4.89 -15.72
C THR A 198 -2.16 -4.48 -15.19
N ILE A 199 -2.03 -4.53 -13.87
CA ILE A 199 -0.74 -4.40 -13.18
C ILE A 199 -0.47 -5.73 -12.49
N ASN A 200 0.56 -6.44 -12.96
CA ASN A 200 0.94 -7.76 -12.45
C ASN A 200 2.34 -7.72 -11.86
N LEU A 201 2.45 -7.97 -10.57
CA LEU A 201 3.72 -8.05 -9.84
C LEU A 201 3.91 -9.46 -9.29
N VAL A 202 5.14 -9.97 -9.30
CA VAL A 202 5.46 -11.24 -8.64
C VAL A 202 5.40 -11.09 -7.13
N SER A 203 5.97 -10.03 -6.57
CA SER A 203 5.85 -9.68 -5.15
C SER A 203 6.15 -8.20 -4.97
N LEU A 204 5.58 -7.58 -3.96
CA LEU A 204 5.81 -6.18 -3.62
C LEU A 204 6.31 -6.05 -2.19
N GLN A 205 7.43 -5.37 -2.03
CA GLN A 205 7.99 -4.99 -0.74
C GLN A 205 8.21 -3.48 -0.70
N ILE A 206 7.65 -2.82 0.31
CA ILE A 206 7.81 -1.39 0.57
C ILE A 206 8.43 -1.23 1.94
N SER A 207 9.47 -0.39 2.04
CA SER A 207 10.13 -0.11 3.30
C SER A 207 10.45 1.38 3.42
N ASN A 208 9.86 2.04 4.41
CA ASN A 208 10.01 3.47 4.68
C ASN A 208 10.68 3.69 6.05
N PRO A 209 11.99 3.38 6.21
CA PRO A 209 12.64 3.42 7.52
C PRO A 209 12.96 4.83 8.02
N MET A 210 12.83 5.85 7.20
CA MET A 210 13.19 7.23 7.52
C MET A 210 11.95 8.03 7.97
N ALA A 211 12.12 8.85 8.99
CA ALA A 211 11.09 9.75 9.49
C ALA A 211 11.01 11.01 8.61
N GLU A 212 10.42 10.88 7.43
CA GLU A 212 10.04 12.05 6.65
C GLU A 212 8.84 12.77 7.31
N SER A 213 8.61 14.02 6.93
CA SER A 213 7.61 14.86 7.61
C SER A 213 6.17 14.65 7.12
N SER A 214 5.90 13.63 6.32
CA SER A 214 4.63 13.41 5.65
C SER A 214 4.03 12.04 5.92
N VAL A 215 2.71 11.97 5.76
CA VAL A 215 1.91 10.74 5.73
C VAL A 215 2.32 9.88 4.54
N ASN A 216 2.41 8.57 4.73
CA ASN A 216 2.58 7.64 3.62
C ASN A 216 1.21 7.24 3.07
N ASN A 217 1.07 7.29 1.75
CA ASN A 217 -0.16 6.89 1.05
C ASN A 217 0.15 5.78 0.06
N ILE A 218 -0.32 4.58 0.34
CA ILE A 218 -0.09 3.40 -0.50
C ILE A 218 -1.44 2.92 -1.04
N ASN A 219 -1.62 3.06 -2.35
CA ASN A 219 -2.87 2.75 -3.02
C ASN A 219 -2.67 1.65 -4.06
N LEU A 220 -3.26 0.50 -3.81
CA LEU A 220 -3.42 -0.60 -4.76
C LEU A 220 -4.88 -0.61 -5.19
N VAL A 221 -5.18 0.03 -6.33
CA VAL A 221 -6.56 0.29 -6.75
C VAL A 221 -6.85 -0.43 -8.06
N GLY A 222 -7.74 -1.39 -8.04
CA GLY A 222 -8.36 -1.99 -9.20
C GLY A 222 -9.79 -1.49 -9.39
N ASP A 223 -10.48 -1.96 -10.43
CA ASP A 223 -11.91 -1.75 -10.54
C ASP A 223 -12.67 -3.09 -10.62
N ALA A 224 -13.97 -3.02 -10.36
CA ALA A 224 -14.85 -4.20 -10.30
C ALA A 224 -15.07 -4.89 -11.67
N THR A 225 -14.59 -4.34 -12.78
CA THR A 225 -15.06 -4.78 -14.10
C THR A 225 -14.00 -5.39 -15.02
N ALA A 226 -12.75 -4.93 -15.00
CA ALA A 226 -11.73 -5.44 -15.93
C ALA A 226 -10.28 -5.06 -15.56
N ASN A 227 -10.06 -4.12 -14.68
CA ASN A 227 -8.74 -3.59 -14.39
C ASN A 227 -8.24 -4.15 -13.08
N ALA A 228 -7.19 -4.94 -13.13
CA ALA A 228 -6.72 -5.69 -11.98
C ALA A 228 -5.33 -5.25 -11.56
N VAL A 229 -5.16 -4.99 -10.27
CA VAL A 229 -3.86 -5.03 -9.63
C VAL A 229 -3.69 -6.42 -9.02
N THR A 230 -2.74 -7.19 -9.54
CA THR A 230 -2.45 -8.54 -9.05
C THR A 230 -1.02 -8.64 -8.52
N ILE A 231 -0.88 -9.09 -7.29
CA ILE A 231 0.40 -9.48 -6.71
C ILE A 231 0.41 -10.99 -6.56
N ASN A 232 1.17 -11.69 -7.41
CA ASN A 232 1.19 -13.15 -7.46
C ASN A 232 1.87 -13.80 -6.24
N GLY A 233 2.64 -13.06 -5.49
CA GLY A 233 3.26 -13.47 -4.23
C GLY A 233 2.81 -12.61 -3.07
N SER A 234 3.72 -12.30 -2.16
CA SER A 234 3.41 -11.53 -0.95
C SER A 234 3.47 -10.03 -1.18
N PHE A 235 2.62 -9.32 -0.46
CA PHE A 235 2.72 -7.88 -0.25
C PHE A 235 3.21 -7.61 1.16
N ASN A 236 4.36 -6.96 1.30
CA ASN A 236 4.94 -6.57 2.58
C ASN A 236 5.15 -5.06 2.62
N TYR A 237 4.53 -4.40 3.55
CA TYR A 237 4.71 -2.99 3.84
C TYR A 237 5.35 -2.82 5.22
N THR A 238 6.32 -1.93 5.31
CA THR A 238 6.90 -1.46 6.58
C THR A 238 6.93 0.06 6.55
N GLY A 239 6.11 0.65 7.38
CA GLY A 239 5.99 2.10 7.56
C GLY A 239 7.13 2.70 8.39
N ASN A 240 6.90 3.92 8.84
CA ASN A 240 7.80 4.68 9.68
C ASN A 240 7.06 5.34 10.86
N MET A 241 7.65 6.34 11.50
CA MET A 241 7.06 7.06 12.64
C MET A 241 6.02 8.11 12.21
N ARG A 242 5.25 7.89 11.15
CA ARG A 242 4.20 8.77 10.62
C ARG A 242 2.95 7.96 10.33
N ASP A 243 1.85 8.68 10.18
CA ASP A 243 0.59 8.06 9.81
C ASP A 243 0.73 7.36 8.46
N ASP A 244 0.22 6.16 8.38
CA ASP A 244 0.20 5.34 7.18
C ASP A 244 -1.25 5.16 6.71
N ASN A 245 -1.52 5.54 5.46
CA ASN A 245 -2.79 5.29 4.78
C ASN A 245 -2.59 4.23 3.72
N ILE A 246 -3.13 3.06 3.95
CA ILE A 246 -3.02 1.92 3.03
C ILE A 246 -4.40 1.60 2.47
N ALA A 247 -4.55 1.69 1.16
CA ALA A 247 -5.76 1.24 0.45
C ALA A 247 -5.42 0.02 -0.42
N ILE A 248 -6.12 -1.08 -0.18
CA ILE A 248 -6.12 -2.27 -1.02
C ILE A 248 -7.55 -2.43 -1.52
N ASP A 249 -7.83 -1.87 -2.69
CA ASP A 249 -9.16 -1.69 -3.22
C ASP A 249 -9.24 -2.27 -4.64
N GLY A 250 -10.00 -3.33 -4.84
CA GLY A 250 -10.05 -4.02 -6.13
C GLY A 250 -8.79 -4.81 -6.50
N ALA A 251 -7.92 -5.09 -5.54
CA ALA A 251 -6.69 -5.81 -5.78
C ALA A 251 -6.78 -7.30 -5.41
N THR A 252 -6.01 -8.12 -6.10
CA THR A 252 -5.82 -9.55 -5.79
C THR A 252 -4.40 -9.81 -5.31
N ILE A 253 -4.23 -10.35 -4.10
CA ILE A 253 -2.92 -10.72 -3.55
C ILE A 253 -2.93 -12.23 -3.28
N LEU A 254 -2.11 -12.99 -4.01
CA LEU A 254 -2.10 -14.46 -3.92
C LEU A 254 -1.26 -15.00 -2.75
N GLY A 255 -0.29 -14.23 -2.26
CA GLY A 255 0.50 -14.58 -1.09
C GLY A 255 -0.02 -13.94 0.19
N ASN A 256 0.82 -13.92 1.22
CA ASN A 256 0.49 -13.24 2.47
C ASN A 256 0.60 -11.72 2.34
N THR A 257 -0.23 -11.02 3.08
CA THR A 257 -0.18 -9.56 3.22
C THR A 257 0.28 -9.22 4.64
N LEU A 258 1.39 -8.51 4.74
CA LEU A 258 1.92 -7.99 6.00
C LEU A 258 1.96 -6.46 5.92
N LEU A 259 1.19 -5.81 6.78
CA LEU A 259 1.19 -4.37 6.97
C LEU A 259 1.77 -4.08 8.35
N ASN A 260 3.04 -3.75 8.41
CA ASN A 260 3.72 -3.30 9.61
C ASN A 260 3.80 -1.77 9.54
N LEU A 261 2.83 -1.11 10.15
CA LEU A 261 2.66 0.34 10.10
C LEU A 261 3.58 1.06 11.11
N TYR A 262 4.18 0.28 11.97
CA TYR A 262 5.24 0.59 12.92
C TYR A 262 5.29 2.04 13.39
N ALA A 263 4.61 2.37 14.48
CA ALA A 263 5.00 3.59 15.16
C ALA A 263 4.53 3.72 16.61
N ALA A 264 5.27 4.53 17.34
CA ALA A 264 4.81 5.14 18.56
C ALA A 264 3.91 6.34 18.19
N ASP A 265 2.65 6.32 18.63
CA ASP A 265 1.71 7.44 18.62
C ASP A 265 1.37 8.00 17.22
N THR A 266 1.08 7.15 16.24
CA THR A 266 0.58 7.54 14.91
C THR A 266 -0.80 6.95 14.64
N ASP A 267 -1.62 7.70 13.91
CA ASP A 267 -3.00 7.34 13.57
C ASP A 267 -3.03 6.74 12.16
N ASN A 268 -3.04 5.43 12.07
CA ASN A 268 -2.98 4.73 10.79
C ASN A 268 -4.37 4.38 10.27
N THR A 269 -4.48 4.30 8.94
CA THR A 269 -5.72 3.89 8.27
C THR A 269 -5.43 2.77 7.27
N VAL A 270 -6.16 1.67 7.40
CA VAL A 270 -6.17 0.58 6.41
C VAL A 270 -7.57 0.42 5.86
N THR A 271 -7.72 0.50 4.55
CA THR A 271 -9.00 0.30 3.85
C THR A 271 -8.89 -0.88 2.89
N LEU A 272 -9.80 -1.82 3.01
CA LEU A 272 -9.94 -2.96 2.10
C LEU A 272 -11.30 -2.90 1.42
N ALA A 273 -11.34 -3.09 0.09
CA ALA A 273 -12.57 -3.12 -0.71
C ALA A 273 -13.47 -1.88 -0.51
N GLY A 274 -12.88 -0.70 -0.64
CA GLY A 274 -13.60 0.57 -0.54
C GLY A 274 -14.55 0.82 -1.71
N THR A 275 -14.08 0.65 -2.95
CA THR A 275 -14.81 0.90 -4.20
C THR A 275 -14.94 -0.34 -5.09
N ALA A 276 -14.13 -1.38 -4.88
CA ALA A 276 -14.16 -2.65 -5.61
C ALA A 276 -13.79 -3.83 -4.72
N ASP A 277 -14.21 -5.04 -5.13
CA ASP A 277 -13.98 -6.27 -4.38
C ASP A 277 -12.49 -6.57 -4.24
N THR A 278 -12.05 -6.91 -3.04
CA THR A 278 -10.64 -7.23 -2.73
C THR A 278 -10.49 -8.69 -2.35
N LEU A 279 -9.48 -9.35 -2.94
CA LEU A 279 -9.18 -10.75 -2.69
C LEU A 279 -7.77 -10.95 -2.13
N LEU A 280 -7.66 -11.40 -0.89
CA LEU A 280 -6.42 -11.85 -0.25
C LEU A 280 -6.44 -13.38 -0.12
N GLN A 281 -5.62 -14.07 -0.90
CA GLN A 281 -5.56 -15.54 -0.86
C GLN A 281 -4.78 -16.08 0.36
N GLY A 282 -3.81 -15.32 0.84
CA GLY A 282 -3.00 -15.66 2.01
C GLY A 282 -3.54 -15.08 3.31
N ASN A 283 -2.71 -15.09 4.32
CA ASN A 283 -3.01 -14.46 5.60
C ASN A 283 -2.86 -12.95 5.53
N LEU A 284 -3.67 -12.23 6.28
CA LEU A 284 -3.51 -10.80 6.53
C LEU A 284 -2.96 -10.59 7.95
N THR A 285 -1.85 -9.87 8.05
CA THR A 285 -1.30 -9.43 9.33
C THR A 285 -1.16 -7.92 9.33
N ILE A 286 -1.75 -7.25 10.32
CA ILE A 286 -1.65 -5.81 10.55
C ILE A 286 -1.01 -5.59 11.92
N ILE A 287 0.03 -4.78 11.95
CA ILE A 287 0.70 -4.32 13.18
C ILE A 287 0.68 -2.80 13.13
N ALA A 288 -0.24 -2.18 13.86
CA ALA A 288 -0.49 -0.75 13.73
C ALA A 288 0.35 0.11 14.69
N GLY A 289 0.69 -0.40 15.86
CA GLY A 289 1.51 0.34 16.82
C GLY A 289 0.69 0.97 17.92
N ASN A 290 1.05 2.19 18.34
CA ASN A 290 0.21 2.98 19.25
C ASN A 290 -0.39 4.14 18.46
N GLY A 291 -1.55 4.63 18.88
CA GLY A 291 -2.26 5.70 18.18
C GLY A 291 -3.72 5.37 18.00
N ALA A 292 -4.45 6.20 17.28
CA ALA A 292 -5.84 5.94 16.94
C ALA A 292 -5.94 5.29 15.57
N ASP A 293 -5.87 3.97 15.52
CA ASP A 293 -5.82 3.23 14.27
C ASP A 293 -7.23 2.86 13.76
N THR A 294 -7.40 2.98 12.45
CA THR A 294 -8.68 2.68 11.80
C THR A 294 -8.50 1.62 10.72
N ILE A 295 -9.22 0.50 10.89
CA ILE A 295 -9.25 -0.60 9.92
C ILE A 295 -10.67 -0.73 9.37
N LEU A 296 -10.83 -0.53 8.07
CA LEU A 296 -12.11 -0.59 7.39
C LEU A 296 -12.08 -1.67 6.30
N ALA A 297 -13.06 -2.55 6.27
CA ALA A 297 -13.19 -3.55 5.23
C ALA A 297 -14.64 -3.70 4.78
N GLY A 298 -14.86 -3.80 3.46
CA GLY A 298 -16.11 -4.25 2.88
C GLY A 298 -17.30 -3.31 3.03
N SER A 299 -17.11 -1.99 3.01
CA SER A 299 -18.24 -1.06 3.23
C SER A 299 -19.35 -1.16 2.16
N ALA A 300 -19.00 -1.36 0.91
CA ALA A 300 -19.94 -1.48 -0.22
C ALA A 300 -19.60 -2.68 -1.13
N ASN A 301 -18.37 -3.17 -1.07
CA ASN A 301 -17.81 -4.21 -1.91
C ASN A 301 -17.29 -5.36 -1.05
N ASP A 302 -17.08 -6.54 -1.63
CA ASP A 302 -16.74 -7.74 -0.91
C ASP A 302 -15.24 -7.78 -0.56
N THR A 303 -14.95 -8.06 0.73
CA THR A 303 -13.58 -8.37 1.18
C THR A 303 -13.47 -9.87 1.42
N THR A 304 -12.78 -10.58 0.55
CA THR A 304 -12.51 -12.01 0.73
C THR A 304 -11.08 -12.25 1.19
N ILE A 305 -10.90 -12.90 2.34
CA ILE A 305 -9.59 -13.33 2.87
C ILE A 305 -9.61 -14.84 3.07
N ASN A 306 -8.90 -15.58 2.20
CA ASN A 306 -8.88 -17.04 2.25
C ASN A 306 -7.95 -17.60 3.35
N GLY A 307 -7.09 -16.77 3.90
CA GLY A 307 -6.27 -17.09 5.06
C GLY A 307 -6.91 -16.69 6.40
N SER A 308 -6.07 -16.58 7.41
CA SER A 308 -6.40 -16.05 8.73
C SER A 308 -6.04 -14.57 8.82
N VAL A 309 -6.71 -13.85 9.71
CA VAL A 309 -6.44 -12.44 10.00
C VAL A 309 -5.86 -12.29 11.41
N SER A 310 -4.79 -11.52 11.52
CA SER A 310 -4.19 -11.12 12.80
C SER A 310 -3.96 -9.63 12.81
N MET A 311 -4.55 -8.93 13.77
CA MET A 311 -4.41 -7.50 13.98
C MET A 311 -3.84 -7.25 15.36
N ASN A 312 -2.74 -6.52 15.45
CA ASN A 312 -2.19 -5.98 16.68
C ASN A 312 -2.22 -4.46 16.54
N LEU A 313 -3.20 -3.84 17.18
CA LEU A 313 -3.48 -2.42 17.04
C LEU A 313 -2.67 -1.58 18.04
N GLY A 314 -2.10 -2.24 19.08
CA GLY A 314 -1.34 -1.54 20.10
C GLY A 314 -2.24 -0.73 21.04
N SER A 315 -1.67 0.32 21.63
CA SER A 315 -2.41 1.16 22.57
C SER A 315 -2.96 2.40 21.86
N GLY A 316 -4.16 2.82 22.24
CA GLY A 316 -4.83 4.00 21.66
C GLY A 316 -6.32 3.80 21.53
N THR A 317 -6.98 4.66 20.80
CA THR A 317 -8.41 4.52 20.50
C THR A 317 -8.57 3.93 19.11
N ASN A 318 -8.68 2.60 19.05
CA ASN A 318 -8.70 1.89 17.79
C ASN A 318 -10.13 1.59 17.31
N ASN A 319 -10.31 1.61 16.01
CA ASN A 319 -11.59 1.31 15.37
C ASN A 319 -11.41 0.27 14.26
N VAL A 320 -12.06 -0.87 14.41
CA VAL A 320 -12.13 -1.92 13.39
C VAL A 320 -13.57 -2.05 12.94
N THR A 321 -13.83 -1.85 11.67
CA THR A 321 -15.16 -2.06 11.08
C THR A 321 -15.04 -3.00 9.89
N LEU A 322 -15.69 -4.16 10.01
CA LEU A 322 -15.70 -5.19 8.98
C LEU A 322 -17.14 -5.46 8.55
N ASP A 323 -17.43 -5.13 7.32
CA ASP A 323 -18.73 -5.36 6.68
C ASP A 323 -18.52 -6.08 5.34
N ASN A 324 -19.55 -6.74 4.85
CA ASN A 324 -19.59 -7.34 3.52
C ASN A 324 -18.34 -8.14 3.16
N GLY A 325 -18.11 -9.28 3.81
CA GLY A 325 -16.94 -10.06 3.51
C GLY A 325 -16.84 -11.41 4.17
N THR A 326 -15.74 -12.10 3.85
CA THR A 326 -15.50 -13.46 4.36
C THR A 326 -14.02 -13.63 4.73
N ILE A 327 -13.79 -14.18 5.92
CA ILE A 327 -12.50 -14.72 6.36
C ILE A 327 -12.63 -16.23 6.44
N ALA A 328 -11.90 -16.98 5.61
CA ALA A 328 -11.96 -18.43 5.60
C ALA A 328 -11.25 -19.07 6.81
N GLY A 329 -10.24 -18.40 7.34
CA GLY A 329 -9.52 -18.80 8.54
C GLY A 329 -10.11 -18.21 9.82
N SER A 330 -9.29 -18.13 10.86
CA SER A 330 -9.62 -17.49 12.13
C SER A 330 -9.19 -16.01 12.14
N MET A 331 -9.83 -15.22 12.99
CA MET A 331 -9.49 -13.82 13.21
C MET A 331 -9.06 -13.59 14.65
N THR A 332 -7.97 -12.84 14.83
CA THR A 332 -7.48 -12.41 16.13
C THR A 332 -7.23 -10.91 16.13
N VAL A 333 -7.74 -10.21 17.13
CA VAL A 333 -7.55 -8.76 17.34
C VAL A 333 -6.99 -8.54 18.73
N TYR A 334 -5.88 -7.81 18.81
CA TYR A 334 -5.30 -7.29 20.04
C TYR A 334 -5.38 -5.76 20.02
N GLY A 335 -6.25 -5.18 20.85
CA GLY A 335 -6.48 -3.74 20.91
C GLY A 335 -5.47 -3.00 21.79
N GLY A 336 -4.90 -3.68 22.81
CA GLY A 336 -4.00 -3.02 23.76
C GLY A 336 -4.76 -2.18 24.80
N ASN A 337 -4.11 -1.13 25.31
CA ASN A 337 -4.77 -0.21 26.24
C ASN A 337 -5.38 0.96 25.49
N GLY A 338 -6.58 1.34 25.83
CA GLY A 338 -7.31 2.45 25.22
C GLY A 338 -8.78 2.10 25.04
N ASN A 339 -9.46 2.84 24.20
CA ASN A 339 -10.86 2.59 23.89
C ASN A 339 -10.93 1.93 22.51
N ASP A 340 -11.13 0.63 22.49
CA ASP A 340 -11.13 -0.15 21.27
C ASP A 340 -12.56 -0.50 20.85
N VAL A 341 -12.92 -0.18 19.62
CA VAL A 341 -14.22 -0.47 19.04
C VAL A 341 -14.06 -1.44 17.88
N ILE A 342 -14.65 -2.62 18.03
CA ILE A 342 -14.62 -3.68 17.02
C ILE A 342 -16.03 -3.98 16.57
N ASN A 343 -16.39 -3.55 15.36
CA ASN A 343 -17.69 -3.71 14.73
C ASN A 343 -17.61 -4.69 13.58
N ILE A 344 -18.39 -5.76 13.62
CA ILE A 344 -18.40 -6.78 12.56
C ILE A 344 -19.83 -7.02 12.11
N GLY A 345 -20.10 -6.85 10.80
CA GLY A 345 -21.37 -7.11 10.16
C GLY A 345 -22.47 -6.08 10.48
N VAL A 346 -22.11 -4.85 10.85
CA VAL A 346 -23.09 -3.86 11.35
C VAL A 346 -24.02 -3.35 10.25
N THR A 347 -23.51 -3.19 9.03
CA THR A 347 -24.33 -2.72 7.89
C THR A 347 -24.67 -3.84 6.92
N THR A 348 -23.81 -4.83 6.77
CA THR A 348 -23.95 -5.99 5.89
C THR A 348 -23.30 -7.20 6.53
N ALA A 349 -23.87 -8.38 6.28
CA ALA A 349 -23.42 -9.62 6.91
C ALA A 349 -21.92 -9.90 6.66
N PHE A 350 -21.25 -10.44 7.69
CA PHE A 350 -19.86 -10.84 7.64
C PHE A 350 -19.67 -12.30 8.09
N ILE A 351 -18.72 -13.01 7.49
CA ILE A 351 -18.50 -14.44 7.78
C ILE A 351 -17.05 -14.66 8.23
N ILE A 352 -16.86 -15.32 9.37
CA ILE A 352 -15.58 -15.86 9.83
C ILE A 352 -15.74 -17.37 9.96
N ASN A 353 -15.18 -18.15 9.02
CA ASN A 353 -15.33 -19.61 9.05
C ASN A 353 -14.56 -20.26 10.22
N GLY A 354 -13.51 -19.63 10.70
CA GLY A 354 -12.77 -20.05 11.90
C GLY A 354 -13.33 -19.44 13.19
N SER A 355 -12.48 -19.28 14.18
CA SER A 355 -12.80 -18.65 15.47
C SER A 355 -12.45 -17.15 15.46
N LEU A 356 -13.17 -16.37 16.27
CA LEU A 356 -12.86 -14.98 16.56
C LEU A 356 -12.27 -14.87 17.97
N THR A 357 -11.10 -14.24 18.09
CA THR A 357 -10.50 -13.90 19.38
C THR A 357 -10.27 -12.39 19.43
N VAL A 358 -10.82 -11.74 20.43
CA VAL A 358 -10.62 -10.32 20.70
C VAL A 358 -10.04 -10.17 22.09
N SER A 359 -8.94 -9.47 22.22
CA SER A 359 -8.33 -9.14 23.50
C SER A 359 -8.00 -7.65 23.52
N VAL A 360 -8.71 -6.92 24.37
CA VAL A 360 -8.49 -5.50 24.62
C VAL A 360 -7.84 -5.31 25.97
N GLY A 361 -7.26 -4.16 26.19
CA GLY A 361 -6.62 -3.84 27.46
C GLY A 361 -7.50 -2.97 28.35
N ASN A 362 -6.84 -2.20 29.20
CA ASN A 362 -7.53 -1.28 30.10
C ASN A 362 -7.99 -0.05 29.33
N THR A 363 -9.21 0.42 29.58
CA THR A 363 -9.66 1.71 29.07
C THR A 363 -8.84 2.83 29.72
N VAL A 364 -8.59 3.89 28.98
CA VAL A 364 -7.77 5.01 29.43
C VAL A 364 -8.60 6.28 29.31
N GLY A 365 -9.09 6.81 30.43
CA GLY A 365 -9.89 8.04 30.40
C GLY A 365 -10.94 8.12 31.50
N GLY A 366 -12.11 8.61 31.17
CA GLY A 366 -13.19 8.88 32.12
C GLY A 366 -14.21 7.74 32.22
N ALA A 367 -15.24 7.96 33.03
CA ALA A 367 -16.32 7.00 33.26
C ALA A 367 -17.21 6.70 32.01
N SER A 368 -16.90 7.28 30.87
CA SER A 368 -17.59 7.04 29.60
C SER A 368 -16.75 6.30 28.57
N ASP A 369 -15.50 5.99 28.92
CA ASP A 369 -14.59 5.32 28.00
C ASP A 369 -14.77 3.82 28.10
N GLN A 370 -15.00 3.16 26.97
CA GLN A 370 -15.32 1.74 26.92
C GLN A 370 -14.61 1.06 25.75
N ASN A 371 -14.35 -0.23 25.94
CA ASN A 371 -14.08 -1.14 24.85
C ASN A 371 -15.38 -1.75 24.35
N GLU A 372 -15.52 -1.94 23.06
CA GLU A 372 -16.74 -2.47 22.47
C GLU A 372 -16.43 -3.57 21.46
N LEU A 373 -17.12 -4.70 21.60
CA LEU A 373 -17.25 -5.70 20.54
C LEU A 373 -18.73 -5.79 20.14
N GLN A 374 -19.02 -5.40 18.90
CA GLN A 374 -20.36 -5.59 18.33
C GLN A 374 -20.31 -6.61 17.19
N LEU A 375 -21.08 -7.67 17.30
CA LEU A 375 -21.33 -8.65 16.24
C LEU A 375 -22.79 -8.50 15.80
N ASN A 376 -22.99 -8.06 14.56
CA ASN A 376 -24.32 -7.92 13.99
C ASN A 376 -24.37 -8.66 12.64
N ASP A 377 -25.41 -9.45 12.40
CA ASP A 377 -25.53 -10.26 11.18
C ASP A 377 -24.25 -11.06 10.83
N THR A 378 -23.55 -11.56 11.86
CA THR A 378 -22.24 -12.19 11.72
C THR A 378 -22.32 -13.71 11.89
N THR A 379 -21.67 -14.46 10.99
CA THR A 379 -21.55 -15.93 11.13
C THR A 379 -20.13 -16.30 11.54
N ILE A 380 -19.97 -16.94 12.70
CA ILE A 380 -18.71 -17.46 13.22
C ILE A 380 -18.77 -19.00 13.22
N GLY A 381 -17.99 -19.65 12.34
CA GLY A 381 -17.94 -21.11 12.21
C GLY A 381 -17.23 -21.81 13.38
N GLY A 382 -16.42 -21.08 14.14
CA GLY A 382 -15.75 -21.55 15.35
C GLY A 382 -16.40 -20.99 16.63
N GLY A 383 -15.57 -20.74 17.64
CA GLY A 383 -15.97 -20.05 18.86
C GLY A 383 -15.57 -18.57 18.84
N VAL A 384 -16.18 -17.81 19.74
CA VAL A 384 -15.79 -16.43 20.04
C VAL A 384 -15.17 -16.40 21.44
N SER A 385 -14.03 -15.71 21.57
CA SER A 385 -13.40 -15.40 22.85
C SER A 385 -13.16 -13.91 22.94
N TYR A 386 -13.76 -13.26 23.92
CA TYR A 386 -13.50 -11.88 24.27
C TYR A 386 -12.80 -11.80 25.62
N THR A 387 -11.78 -10.98 25.72
CA THR A 387 -11.07 -10.67 26.98
C THR A 387 -10.95 -9.17 27.10
N GLY A 388 -11.66 -8.60 28.06
CA GLY A 388 -11.58 -7.20 28.47
C GLY A 388 -10.44 -6.95 29.46
N GLY A 389 -10.39 -5.74 29.96
CA GLY A 389 -9.37 -5.29 30.89
C GLY A 389 -9.92 -4.74 32.19
N SER A 390 -9.55 -3.53 32.52
CA SER A 390 -10.20 -2.71 33.54
C SER A 390 -10.87 -1.51 32.87
N GLY A 391 -12.04 -1.15 33.36
CA GLY A 391 -12.87 -0.11 32.78
C GLY A 391 -14.16 -0.68 32.25
N ILE A 392 -14.84 0.02 31.36
CA ILE A 392 -16.11 -0.45 30.80
C ILE A 392 -15.82 -1.33 29.60
N ASP A 393 -16.29 -2.56 29.63
CA ASP A 393 -16.24 -3.49 28.53
C ASP A 393 -17.66 -3.88 28.08
N SER A 394 -17.97 -3.72 26.80
CA SER A 394 -19.29 -4.03 26.24
C SER A 394 -19.18 -5.05 25.11
N VAL A 395 -19.94 -6.12 25.24
CA VAL A 395 -20.09 -7.14 24.20
C VAL A 395 -21.54 -7.25 23.78
N THR A 396 -21.82 -6.97 22.51
CA THR A 396 -23.18 -7.02 21.95
C THR A 396 -23.24 -7.97 20.77
N LEU A 397 -24.18 -8.91 20.83
CA LEU A 397 -24.56 -9.74 19.70
C LEU A 397 -25.96 -9.33 19.24
N ASP A 398 -26.12 -8.99 17.98
CA ASP A 398 -27.37 -8.49 17.39
C ASP A 398 -27.65 -9.13 16.01
N GLY A 399 -28.81 -8.81 15.43
CA GLY A 399 -29.21 -9.27 14.10
C GLY A 399 -29.36 -10.80 14.01
N THR A 400 -28.82 -11.39 12.94
CA THR A 400 -28.81 -12.84 12.71
C THR A 400 -27.45 -13.48 13.03
N THR A 401 -26.85 -13.06 14.17
CA THR A 401 -25.52 -13.53 14.56
C THR A 401 -25.55 -14.99 15.01
N THR A 402 -24.62 -15.81 14.46
CA THR A 402 -24.46 -17.21 14.82
C THR A 402 -23.02 -17.51 15.24
N VAL A 403 -22.84 -18.29 16.31
CA VAL A 403 -21.56 -18.79 16.80
C VAL A 403 -21.65 -20.30 16.97
N ALA A 404 -21.01 -21.04 16.09
CA ALA A 404 -21.22 -22.50 16.00
C ALA A 404 -20.77 -23.29 17.25
N ASN A 405 -19.77 -22.79 17.99
CA ASN A 405 -19.28 -23.49 19.18
C ASN A 405 -19.64 -22.73 20.46
N SER A 406 -18.75 -21.95 21.02
CA SER A 406 -18.97 -21.27 22.29
C SER A 406 -18.68 -19.78 22.19
N LEU A 407 -19.40 -19.00 22.94
CA LEU A 407 -19.08 -17.62 23.27
C LEU A 407 -18.48 -17.59 24.68
N ASN A 408 -17.21 -17.26 24.79
CA ASN A 408 -16.49 -17.09 26.05
C ASN A 408 -16.19 -15.61 26.25
N VAL A 409 -16.72 -15.00 27.30
CA VAL A 409 -16.59 -13.58 27.58
C VAL A 409 -15.95 -13.40 28.95
N TYR A 410 -14.82 -12.76 29.02
CA TYR A 410 -14.11 -12.38 30.24
C TYR A 410 -14.03 -10.85 30.26
N LEU A 411 -14.91 -10.20 31.03
CA LEU A 411 -15.05 -8.74 30.96
C LEU A 411 -14.00 -8.02 31.82
N GLY A 412 -13.64 -8.55 32.96
CA GLY A 412 -12.54 -8.02 33.75
C GLY A 412 -12.99 -7.23 34.95
N ALA A 413 -12.66 -5.96 35.05
CA ALA A 413 -12.99 -5.11 36.17
C ALA A 413 -13.58 -3.78 35.69
N GLY A 414 -14.77 -3.46 36.15
CA GLY A 414 -15.50 -2.25 35.77
C GLY A 414 -17.00 -2.52 35.67
N PRO A 415 -17.81 -1.51 35.36
CA PRO A 415 -19.23 -1.70 35.09
C PRO A 415 -19.40 -2.20 33.65
N ASP A 416 -19.46 -3.53 33.51
CA ASP A 416 -19.41 -4.20 32.24
C ASP A 416 -20.77 -4.62 31.70
N GLU A 417 -20.87 -4.83 30.38
CA GLU A 417 -22.12 -5.21 29.74
C GLU A 417 -21.95 -6.36 28.74
N LEU A 418 -22.81 -7.39 28.90
CA LEU A 418 -23.06 -8.36 27.86
C LEU A 418 -24.52 -8.29 27.42
N THR A 419 -24.75 -8.02 26.15
CA THR A 419 -26.09 -7.94 25.56
C THR A 419 -26.26 -8.93 24.41
N LEU A 420 -27.23 -9.81 24.50
CA LEU A 420 -27.69 -10.71 23.45
C LEU A 420 -29.07 -10.24 22.98
N ASN A 421 -29.09 -9.46 21.87
CA ASN A 421 -30.28 -8.70 21.47
C ASN A 421 -31.09 -9.37 20.36
N ALA A 422 -30.51 -10.37 19.70
CA ALA A 422 -31.08 -10.86 18.46
C ALA A 422 -32.18 -11.89 18.63
N ALA A 423 -33.19 -11.80 17.78
CA ALA A 423 -34.21 -12.85 17.65
C ALA A 423 -33.61 -14.20 17.18
N THR A 424 -32.37 -14.23 16.72
CA THR A 424 -31.71 -15.38 16.09
C THR A 424 -30.23 -15.55 16.48
N VAL A 425 -29.83 -15.09 17.68
CA VAL A 425 -28.52 -15.45 18.21
C VAL A 425 -28.47 -16.95 18.44
N ASP A 426 -27.69 -17.69 17.68
CA ASP A 426 -27.48 -19.13 17.83
C ASP A 426 -26.09 -19.37 18.41
N LEU A 427 -26.02 -19.87 19.63
CA LEU A 427 -24.79 -20.16 20.35
C LEU A 427 -24.75 -21.65 20.72
N GLY A 428 -23.58 -22.26 20.55
CA GLY A 428 -23.34 -23.61 21.07
C GLY A 428 -23.34 -23.66 22.60
N ALA A 429 -22.67 -22.71 23.28
CA ALA A 429 -22.64 -22.53 24.73
C ALA A 429 -22.21 -21.11 25.09
N LEU A 430 -22.66 -20.59 26.21
CA LEU A 430 -22.23 -19.29 26.74
C LEU A 430 -21.49 -19.46 28.07
N PHE A 431 -20.29 -18.92 28.15
CA PHE A 431 -19.56 -18.71 29.39
C PHE A 431 -19.27 -17.23 29.57
N VAL A 432 -19.64 -16.67 30.73
CA VAL A 432 -19.36 -15.26 31.05
C VAL A 432 -18.72 -15.17 32.42
N ASP A 433 -17.65 -14.40 32.52
CA ASP A 433 -17.00 -14.01 33.77
C ASP A 433 -16.90 -12.47 33.81
N PHE A 434 -17.65 -11.88 34.74
CA PHE A 434 -17.72 -10.43 34.95
C PHE A 434 -16.56 -9.88 35.81
N GLY A 435 -15.66 -10.75 36.29
CA GLY A 435 -14.58 -10.32 37.17
C GLY A 435 -14.90 -10.35 38.63
N ILE A 436 -14.20 -9.59 39.47
CA ILE A 436 -14.28 -9.72 40.93
C ILE A 436 -14.57 -8.41 41.67
N ASP A 437 -14.92 -7.35 41.00
CA ASP A 437 -14.96 -6.00 41.59
C ASP A 437 -16.31 -5.56 42.13
N LEU A 438 -17.37 -6.30 41.92
CA LEU A 438 -18.70 -6.02 42.46
C LEU A 438 -19.29 -4.64 42.06
N VAL A 439 -18.97 -4.18 40.86
CA VAL A 439 -19.54 -2.95 40.27
C VAL A 439 -20.72 -3.34 39.40
N ASP A 440 -21.60 -2.41 39.07
CA ASP A 440 -22.90 -2.61 38.40
C ASP A 440 -22.81 -3.24 37.01
N ASP A 441 -22.47 -4.52 36.93
CA ASP A 441 -22.43 -5.28 35.68
C ASP A 441 -23.83 -5.61 35.18
N THR A 442 -23.97 -5.68 33.87
CA THR A 442 -25.27 -5.92 33.23
C THR A 442 -25.20 -7.10 32.26
N PHE A 443 -26.12 -8.06 32.47
CA PHE A 443 -26.37 -9.12 31.49
C PHE A 443 -27.79 -9.01 30.96
N THR A 444 -27.92 -8.75 29.66
CA THR A 444 -29.22 -8.67 28.98
C THR A 444 -29.34 -9.80 27.96
N ASN A 445 -30.31 -10.69 28.14
CA ASN A 445 -30.60 -11.73 27.17
C ASN A 445 -32.04 -11.57 26.64
N ASN A 446 -32.15 -11.02 25.45
CA ASN A 446 -33.40 -10.87 24.69
C ASN A 446 -33.51 -11.92 23.58
N SER A 447 -32.56 -12.87 23.50
CA SER A 447 -32.59 -13.92 22.48
C SER A 447 -33.73 -14.92 22.76
N ALA A 448 -34.29 -15.45 21.70
CA ALA A 448 -35.34 -16.49 21.80
C ALA A 448 -34.77 -17.91 21.95
N GLN A 449 -33.46 -18.04 22.01
CA GLN A 449 -32.76 -19.32 22.03
C GLN A 449 -32.51 -19.83 23.47
N ASP A 450 -32.60 -21.14 23.63
CA ASP A 450 -32.27 -21.85 24.87
C ASP A 450 -30.87 -22.48 24.70
N PHE A 451 -29.87 -21.96 25.40
CA PHE A 451 -28.51 -22.45 25.40
C PHE A 451 -27.95 -22.57 26.81
N ASP A 452 -26.94 -23.42 26.99
CA ASP A 452 -26.28 -23.59 28.29
C ASP A 452 -25.52 -22.31 28.68
N ILE A 453 -25.94 -21.69 29.78
CA ILE A 453 -25.34 -20.45 30.31
C ILE A 453 -24.56 -20.78 31.59
N GLN A 454 -23.29 -20.38 31.62
CA GLN A 454 -22.45 -20.37 32.81
C GLN A 454 -22.00 -18.94 33.10
N ILE A 455 -22.49 -18.36 34.18
CA ILE A 455 -22.12 -17.00 34.60
C ILE A 455 -21.32 -17.10 35.89
N ARG A 456 -20.22 -16.37 35.97
CA ARG A 456 -19.39 -16.24 37.16
C ARG A 456 -19.23 -14.77 37.54
N ASN A 457 -19.00 -14.53 38.83
CA ASN A 457 -18.76 -13.21 39.39
C ASN A 457 -19.79 -12.13 38.98
N PHE A 458 -21.02 -12.55 38.79
CA PHE A 458 -22.14 -11.63 38.56
C PHE A 458 -22.61 -11.09 39.89
N PRO A 459 -22.73 -9.74 40.10
CA PRO A 459 -23.04 -9.11 41.38
C PRO A 459 -24.46 -9.40 41.91
#